data_20611fc8d3a6cdbf198e25058d04b391
#
_entry.id   20611fc8d3a6cdbf198e25058d04b391
#
_cell.length_a   1.000
_cell.length_b   1.000
_cell.length_c   1.000
_cell.angle_alpha   90.00
_cell.angle_beta   90.00
_cell.angle_gamma   90.00
#
_symmetry.space_group_name_H-M   'P 1'
#
loop_
_entity.id
_entity.type
_entity.pdbx_description
1 polymer ?
#
loop_
_entity_poly.entity_id
_entity_poly.type
_entity_poly.pdbx_seq_one_letter_code
_entity_poly.pdbx_strand_id
1 'polypeptide(L)'
;MTNFIVLTPAYNCKDKIERTLWSVFGQTHEKWQLVIIDDMSTDGTGDYINSLAKKHGFEDKVVVKSRTEKYGETRNTYEECRLLDGEDVVVRLDAGDYLTDLGCFETLDREYREHNPAVIWTDQRWTLEPVYKDGKLKPFNLSGPIDIKTSFYNQPWKTSHLKTFRVRDFKGLNPKNFKDDEGNWIMIACDQAVFLPMLERARLRKRPLMYIPRVLYHYDCNVFNRDQFFNDRAYDQKDSAVWIRERGYLP
;
A
#
# COMPACT_ATOMS: atom_id res chain seq x y z
N MET A 1 -10.66 -8.51 -17.71
CA MET A 1 -9.71 -7.44 -17.30
C MET A 1 -10.05 -6.96 -15.90
N THR A 2 -9.10 -7.05 -14.99
CA THR A 2 -9.25 -6.57 -13.61
C THR A 2 -9.37 -5.05 -13.59
N ASN A 3 -10.26 -4.50 -12.77
CA ASN A 3 -10.30 -3.07 -12.51
C ASN A 3 -9.39 -2.76 -11.31
N PHE A 4 -8.37 -1.91 -11.52
CA PHE A 4 -7.43 -1.51 -10.49
C PHE A 4 -7.79 -0.15 -9.91
N ILE A 5 -7.90 -0.09 -8.59
CA ILE A 5 -8.04 1.17 -7.85
C ILE A 5 -6.70 1.44 -7.17
N VAL A 6 -5.93 2.37 -7.74
CA VAL A 6 -4.68 2.82 -7.13
C VAL A 6 -5.04 3.76 -5.99
N LEU A 7 -4.88 3.28 -4.77
CA LEU A 7 -5.20 4.05 -3.56
C LEU A 7 -3.93 4.66 -2.99
N THR A 8 -3.85 5.98 -3.04
CA THR A 8 -2.66 6.76 -2.68
C THR A 8 -2.99 7.73 -1.54
N PRO A 9 -2.53 7.48 -0.31
CA PRO A 9 -2.56 8.49 0.74
C PRO A 9 -1.54 9.58 0.43
N ALA A 10 -1.94 10.83 0.60
CA ALA A 10 -1.11 11.99 0.33
C ALA A 10 -1.17 12.98 1.51
N TYR A 11 -0.03 13.55 1.87
CA TYR A 11 0.06 14.64 2.84
C TYR A 11 1.31 15.46 2.57
N ASN A 12 1.12 16.73 2.20
CA ASN A 12 2.21 17.68 1.92
C ASN A 12 3.30 17.06 1.02
N CYS A 13 2.91 16.63 -0.18
CA CYS A 13 3.81 15.92 -1.09
C CYS A 13 3.85 16.49 -2.51
N LYS A 14 3.45 17.76 -2.67
CA LYS A 14 3.42 18.45 -3.96
C LYS A 14 4.73 18.38 -4.75
N ASP A 15 5.85 18.42 -4.05
CA ASP A 15 7.20 18.37 -4.62
C ASP A 15 7.64 16.99 -5.12
N LYS A 16 6.94 15.92 -4.73
CA LYS A 16 7.35 14.53 -5.04
C LYS A 16 6.29 13.73 -5.80
N ILE A 17 5.05 14.20 -5.84
CA ILE A 17 3.90 13.45 -6.34
C ILE A 17 3.99 13.13 -7.85
N GLU A 18 4.72 13.91 -8.63
CA GLU A 18 4.76 13.76 -10.08
C GLU A 18 5.23 12.37 -10.52
N ARG A 19 6.28 11.82 -9.90
CA ARG A 19 6.74 10.45 -10.24
C ARG A 19 5.68 9.41 -9.99
N THR A 20 4.95 9.55 -8.90
CA THR A 20 3.83 8.67 -8.56
C THR A 20 2.78 8.72 -9.68
N LEU A 21 2.35 9.91 -10.08
CA LEU A 21 1.37 10.11 -11.14
C LEU A 21 1.84 9.51 -12.47
N TRP A 22 3.06 9.84 -12.91
CA TRP A 22 3.60 9.35 -14.18
C TRP A 22 3.75 7.83 -14.21
N SER A 23 4.07 7.21 -13.08
CA SER A 23 4.18 5.74 -13.00
C SER A 23 2.85 5.03 -13.18
N VAL A 24 1.73 5.71 -12.84
CA VAL A 24 0.37 5.21 -13.04
C VAL A 24 -0.16 5.59 -14.43
N PHE A 25 0.06 6.82 -14.88
CA PHE A 25 -0.39 7.30 -16.20
C PHE A 25 0.23 6.52 -17.35
N GLY A 26 1.47 6.05 -17.18
CA GLY A 26 2.18 5.25 -18.17
C GLY A 26 1.81 3.77 -18.20
N GLN A 27 0.91 3.28 -17.35
CA GLN A 27 0.56 1.86 -17.34
C GLN A 27 -0.14 1.45 -18.64
N THR A 28 0.29 0.31 -19.21
CA THR A 28 -0.26 -0.22 -20.47
C THR A 28 -1.65 -0.81 -20.32
N HIS A 29 -2.00 -1.27 -19.12
CA HIS A 29 -3.34 -1.74 -18.77
C HIS A 29 -4.30 -0.55 -18.62
N GLU A 30 -5.45 -0.60 -19.30
CA GLU A 30 -6.34 0.57 -19.41
C GLU A 30 -7.36 0.71 -18.28
N LYS A 31 -7.70 -0.40 -17.58
CA LYS A 31 -8.73 -0.41 -16.53
C LYS A 31 -8.15 -0.09 -15.17
N TRP A 32 -7.94 1.19 -14.91
CA TRP A 32 -7.51 1.69 -13.60
C TRP A 32 -8.15 3.04 -13.28
N GLN A 33 -8.29 3.32 -12.01
CA GLN A 33 -8.60 4.63 -11.45
C GLN A 33 -7.58 4.95 -10.34
N LEU A 34 -7.12 6.18 -10.30
CA LEU A 34 -6.23 6.69 -9.24
C LEU A 34 -7.06 7.50 -8.24
N VAL A 35 -7.18 6.99 -7.03
CA VAL A 35 -7.86 7.63 -5.91
C VAL A 35 -6.82 8.14 -4.93
N ILE A 36 -6.67 9.45 -4.88
CA ILE A 36 -5.74 10.12 -3.96
C ILE A 36 -6.52 10.67 -2.78
N ILE A 37 -6.09 10.27 -1.58
CA ILE A 37 -6.64 10.78 -0.34
C ILE A 37 -5.69 11.83 0.20
N ASP A 38 -6.03 13.08 -0.03
CA ASP A 38 -5.30 14.22 0.52
C ASP A 38 -5.72 14.44 1.98
N ASP A 39 -4.89 13.97 2.90
CA ASP A 39 -5.14 13.93 4.33
C ASP A 39 -4.78 15.27 5.00
N MET A 40 -5.46 16.36 4.55
CA MET A 40 -5.31 17.72 5.08
C MET A 40 -3.98 18.40 4.70
N SER A 41 -3.56 18.31 3.43
CA SER A 41 -2.38 19.05 2.96
C SER A 41 -2.59 20.57 2.98
N THR A 42 -1.51 21.30 3.24
CA THR A 42 -1.47 22.76 3.29
C THR A 42 -0.58 23.38 2.19
N ASP A 43 0.12 22.53 1.43
CA ASP A 43 1.07 22.93 0.37
C ASP A 43 0.43 23.04 -1.03
N GLY A 44 -0.87 22.77 -1.14
CA GLY A 44 -1.60 22.74 -2.41
C GLY A 44 -1.41 21.43 -3.19
N THR A 45 -1.07 20.32 -2.52
CA THR A 45 -0.94 18.98 -3.13
C THR A 45 -2.16 18.61 -3.97
N GLY A 46 -3.38 18.71 -3.41
CA GLY A 46 -4.61 18.30 -4.10
C GLY A 46 -4.88 19.06 -5.40
N ASP A 47 -4.77 20.40 -5.35
CA ASP A 47 -4.96 21.27 -6.52
C ASP A 47 -3.91 21.00 -7.60
N TYR A 48 -2.68 20.75 -7.19
CA TYR A 48 -1.58 20.42 -8.10
C TYR A 48 -1.85 19.12 -8.86
N ILE A 49 -2.29 18.08 -8.17
CA ILE A 49 -2.65 16.81 -8.76
C ILE A 49 -3.78 16.96 -9.79
N ASN A 50 -4.85 17.67 -9.42
CA ASN A 50 -5.98 17.93 -10.32
C ASN A 50 -5.53 18.71 -11.57
N SER A 51 -4.62 19.67 -11.42
CA SER A 51 -4.10 20.44 -12.54
C SER A 51 -3.27 19.60 -13.50
N LEU A 52 -2.45 18.67 -12.98
CA LEU A 52 -1.67 17.74 -13.79
C LEU A 52 -2.55 16.73 -14.49
N ALA A 53 -3.51 16.14 -13.79
CA ALA A 53 -4.45 15.19 -14.38
C ALA A 53 -5.19 15.81 -15.58
N LYS A 54 -5.73 17.01 -15.39
CA LYS A 54 -6.41 17.78 -16.46
C LYS A 54 -5.48 18.12 -17.63
N LYS A 55 -4.27 18.61 -17.32
CA LYS A 55 -3.27 18.98 -18.35
C LYS A 55 -2.92 17.80 -19.27
N HIS A 56 -2.97 16.57 -18.74
CA HIS A 56 -2.54 15.36 -19.47
C HIS A 56 -3.70 14.45 -19.87
N GLY A 57 -4.97 14.89 -19.70
CA GLY A 57 -6.15 14.14 -20.17
C GLY A 57 -6.52 12.93 -19.31
N PHE A 58 -6.19 12.97 -17.99
CA PHE A 58 -6.50 11.92 -17.01
C PHE A 58 -7.55 12.34 -15.98
N GLU A 59 -8.23 13.47 -16.17
CA GLU A 59 -9.22 14.00 -15.23
C GLU A 59 -10.36 13.00 -14.92
N ASP A 60 -10.74 12.17 -15.87
CA ASP A 60 -11.78 11.15 -15.69
C ASP A 60 -11.27 9.90 -14.92
N LYS A 61 -9.95 9.73 -14.81
CA LYS A 61 -9.31 8.59 -14.13
C LYS A 61 -8.71 8.95 -12.77
N VAL A 62 -8.59 10.23 -12.45
CA VAL A 62 -7.99 10.69 -11.20
C VAL A 62 -9.04 11.34 -10.31
N VAL A 63 -9.18 10.84 -9.09
CA VAL A 63 -10.08 11.38 -8.08
C VAL A 63 -9.27 11.81 -6.88
N VAL A 64 -9.30 13.10 -6.56
CA VAL A 64 -8.68 13.65 -5.34
C VAL A 64 -9.77 13.87 -4.30
N LYS A 65 -9.60 13.25 -3.13
CA LYS A 65 -10.50 13.40 -1.97
C LYS A 65 -9.77 14.10 -0.85
N SER A 66 -10.04 15.37 -0.66
CA SER A 66 -9.42 16.16 0.43
C SER A 66 -10.20 15.98 1.74
N ARG A 67 -9.45 15.76 2.81
CA ARG A 67 -9.98 15.67 4.18
C ARG A 67 -9.91 17.03 4.87
N THR A 68 -10.90 17.30 5.71
CA THR A 68 -10.96 18.52 6.54
C THR A 68 -10.33 18.35 7.92
N GLU A 69 -10.05 17.11 8.29
CA GLU A 69 -9.32 16.73 9.51
C GLU A 69 -8.37 15.56 9.20
N LYS A 70 -7.37 15.34 10.03
CA LYS A 70 -6.39 14.27 9.86
C LYS A 70 -6.99 12.91 10.19
N TYR A 71 -7.20 12.07 9.17
CA TYR A 71 -7.74 10.72 9.34
C TYR A 71 -6.67 9.66 9.58
N GLY A 72 -5.49 9.87 9.03
CA GLY A 72 -4.45 8.85 8.98
C GLY A 72 -4.73 7.75 7.96
N GLU A 73 -3.70 7.00 7.63
CA GLU A 73 -3.73 6.02 6.54
C GLU A 73 -4.71 4.88 6.79
N THR A 74 -4.77 4.36 8.01
CA THR A 74 -5.63 3.22 8.37
C THR A 74 -7.10 3.55 8.17
N ARG A 75 -7.57 4.72 8.70
CA ARG A 75 -8.94 5.18 8.54
C ARG A 75 -9.27 5.47 7.08
N ASN A 76 -8.39 6.18 6.39
CA ASN A 76 -8.56 6.50 4.97
C ASN A 76 -8.70 5.24 4.13
N THR A 77 -7.84 4.25 4.33
CA THR A 77 -7.93 2.97 3.62
C THR A 77 -9.24 2.24 3.92
N TYR A 78 -9.64 2.20 5.20
CA TYR A 78 -10.85 1.52 5.62
C TYR A 78 -12.10 2.16 5.00
N GLU A 79 -12.25 3.47 5.08
CA GLU A 79 -13.43 4.18 4.57
C GLU A 79 -13.53 4.07 3.05
N GLU A 80 -12.42 4.24 2.32
CA GLU A 80 -12.42 4.17 0.86
C GLU A 80 -12.72 2.76 0.35
N CYS A 81 -12.10 1.74 0.90
CA CYS A 81 -12.32 0.36 0.47
C CYS A 81 -13.78 -0.10 0.65
N ARG A 82 -14.54 0.50 1.58
CA ARG A 82 -15.96 0.19 1.76
C ARG A 82 -16.83 0.69 0.63
N LEU A 83 -16.40 1.74 -0.07
CA LEU A 83 -17.15 2.36 -1.18
C LEU A 83 -16.92 1.64 -2.52
N LEU A 84 -15.82 0.90 -2.66
CA LEU A 84 -15.42 0.24 -3.89
C LEU A 84 -16.25 -1.02 -4.16
N ASP A 85 -16.26 -1.50 -5.42
CA ASP A 85 -16.83 -2.80 -5.77
C ASP A 85 -16.00 -3.94 -5.18
N GLY A 86 -16.66 -5.04 -4.81
CA GLY A 86 -15.98 -6.21 -4.24
C GLY A 86 -14.99 -6.88 -5.20
N GLU A 87 -15.23 -6.77 -6.51
CA GLU A 87 -14.37 -7.35 -7.53
C GLU A 87 -13.19 -6.46 -7.94
N ASP A 88 -13.17 -5.20 -7.50
CA ASP A 88 -12.02 -4.32 -7.70
C ASP A 88 -10.78 -4.85 -6.97
N VAL A 89 -9.63 -4.48 -7.50
CA VAL A 89 -8.34 -4.73 -6.87
C VAL A 89 -7.71 -3.40 -6.46
N VAL A 90 -7.48 -3.24 -5.18
CA VAL A 90 -6.74 -2.09 -4.67
C VAL A 90 -5.24 -2.31 -4.86
N VAL A 91 -4.57 -1.31 -5.41
CA VAL A 91 -3.12 -1.19 -5.50
C VAL A 91 -2.68 -0.10 -4.52
N ARG A 92 -1.95 -0.47 -3.46
CA ARG A 92 -1.44 0.50 -2.49
C ARG A 92 -0.16 1.14 -3.01
N LEU A 93 -0.23 2.42 -3.31
CA LEU A 93 0.91 3.21 -3.79
C LEU A 93 1.01 4.49 -2.95
N ASP A 94 2.09 4.65 -2.21
CA ASP A 94 2.29 5.82 -1.36
C ASP A 94 2.74 7.03 -2.17
N ALA A 95 2.29 8.22 -1.78
CA ALA A 95 2.65 9.47 -2.47
C ALA A 95 4.15 9.78 -2.33
N GLY A 96 4.84 9.94 -3.46
CA GLY A 96 6.30 10.07 -3.55
C GLY A 96 6.98 8.79 -4.02
N ASP A 97 6.37 7.62 -3.81
CA ASP A 97 6.82 6.34 -4.34
C ASP A 97 6.29 6.13 -5.77
N TYR A 98 6.80 5.14 -6.50
CA TYR A 98 6.37 4.89 -7.87
C TYR A 98 6.49 3.43 -8.30
N LEU A 99 5.67 3.04 -9.29
CA LEU A 99 5.76 1.76 -9.97
C LEU A 99 6.98 1.74 -10.90
N THR A 100 7.72 0.64 -10.91
CA THR A 100 8.99 0.55 -11.67
C THR A 100 8.83 0.03 -13.10
N ASP A 101 7.62 -0.42 -13.47
CA ASP A 101 7.35 -1.11 -14.72
C ASP A 101 6.00 -0.65 -15.30
N LEU A 102 5.97 -0.30 -16.58
CA LEU A 102 4.75 0.11 -17.28
C LEU A 102 3.76 -1.04 -17.46
N GLY A 103 4.22 -2.29 -17.45
CA GLY A 103 3.40 -3.51 -17.48
C GLY A 103 3.07 -4.07 -16.10
N CYS A 104 3.18 -3.25 -15.03
CA CYS A 104 2.88 -3.68 -13.67
C CYS A 104 1.45 -4.20 -13.55
N PHE A 105 0.47 -3.43 -14.03
CA PHE A 105 -0.94 -3.83 -13.93
C PHE A 105 -1.28 -5.02 -14.83
N GLU A 106 -0.64 -5.18 -15.96
CA GLU A 106 -0.82 -6.39 -16.79
C GLU A 106 -0.30 -7.65 -16.09
N THR A 107 0.85 -7.52 -15.41
CA THR A 107 1.39 -8.61 -14.60
C THR A 107 0.38 -8.99 -13.50
N LEU A 108 -0.15 -8.01 -12.78
CA LEU A 108 -1.14 -8.23 -11.73
C LEU A 108 -2.47 -8.76 -12.29
N ASP A 109 -2.96 -8.23 -13.42
CA ASP A 109 -4.22 -8.69 -14.06
C ASP A 109 -4.16 -10.17 -14.40
N ARG A 110 -3.04 -10.63 -14.98
CA ARG A 110 -2.84 -12.05 -15.27
C ARG A 110 -2.97 -12.90 -14.01
N GLU A 111 -2.25 -12.57 -12.94
CA GLU A 111 -2.26 -13.34 -11.70
C GLU A 111 -3.64 -13.32 -11.01
N TYR A 112 -4.32 -12.15 -11.00
CA TYR A 112 -5.67 -12.05 -10.44
C TYR A 112 -6.71 -12.85 -11.21
N ARG A 113 -6.59 -12.94 -12.53
CA ARG A 113 -7.52 -13.72 -13.35
C ARG A 113 -7.26 -15.22 -13.30
N GLU A 114 -5.99 -15.63 -13.26
CA GLU A 114 -5.62 -17.04 -13.29
C GLU A 114 -5.74 -17.70 -11.92
N HIS A 115 -5.38 -17.00 -10.86
CA HIS A 115 -5.27 -17.58 -9.52
C HIS A 115 -6.24 -16.99 -8.49
N ASN A 116 -6.91 -15.87 -8.81
CA ASN A 116 -7.87 -15.19 -7.95
C ASN A 116 -7.38 -15.01 -6.48
N PRO A 117 -6.18 -14.51 -6.27
CA PRO A 117 -5.65 -14.32 -4.92
C PRO A 117 -6.42 -13.25 -4.14
N ALA A 118 -6.42 -13.37 -2.81
CA ALA A 118 -6.90 -12.33 -1.91
C ALA A 118 -5.93 -11.15 -1.83
N VAL A 119 -4.63 -11.47 -1.76
CA VAL A 119 -3.53 -10.49 -1.67
C VAL A 119 -2.38 -10.93 -2.55
N ILE A 120 -1.79 -9.97 -3.27
CA ILE A 120 -0.49 -10.12 -3.92
C ILE A 120 0.47 -9.10 -3.29
N TRP A 121 1.72 -9.52 -3.05
CA TRP A 121 2.83 -8.62 -2.77
C TRP A 121 4.02 -8.96 -3.66
N THR A 122 4.88 -7.95 -3.88
CA THR A 122 6.01 -8.10 -4.82
C THR A 122 7.30 -7.68 -4.15
N ASP A 123 8.41 -7.79 -4.87
CA ASP A 123 9.65 -7.16 -4.47
C ASP A 123 9.60 -5.65 -4.67
N GLN A 124 10.37 -4.96 -3.87
CA GLN A 124 10.59 -3.52 -3.93
C GLN A 124 12.08 -3.20 -3.97
N ARG A 125 12.40 -2.02 -4.45
CA ARG A 125 13.73 -1.43 -4.28
C ARG A 125 13.60 -0.10 -3.56
N TRP A 126 14.65 0.29 -2.87
CA TRP A 126 14.73 1.57 -2.17
C TRP A 126 15.70 2.50 -2.90
N THR A 127 15.53 3.81 -2.71
CA THR A 127 16.52 4.82 -3.17
C THR A 127 17.87 4.64 -2.46
N LEU A 128 17.89 3.98 -1.28
CA LEU A 128 19.11 3.63 -0.57
C LEU A 128 20.01 2.73 -1.42
N GLU A 129 21.33 2.91 -1.26
CA GLU A 129 22.32 2.11 -1.97
C GLU A 129 22.10 0.60 -1.74
N PRO A 130 22.33 -0.21 -2.79
CA PRO A 130 22.22 -1.64 -2.68
C PRO A 130 23.18 -2.18 -1.61
N VAL A 131 22.73 -3.18 -0.86
CA VAL A 131 23.53 -3.85 0.15
C VAL A 131 24.27 -5.06 -0.44
N TYR A 132 25.50 -5.31 0.03
CA TYR A 132 26.23 -6.49 -0.35
C TYR A 132 25.74 -7.70 0.47
N LYS A 133 25.12 -8.66 -0.20
CA LYS A 133 24.58 -9.87 0.44
C LYS A 133 24.84 -11.10 -0.43
N ASP A 134 25.31 -12.18 0.18
CA ASP A 134 25.63 -13.45 -0.48
C ASP A 134 26.60 -13.27 -1.67
N GLY A 135 27.65 -12.45 -1.49
CA GLY A 135 28.64 -12.17 -2.53
C GLY A 135 28.13 -11.34 -3.70
N LYS A 136 26.94 -10.76 -3.62
CA LYS A 136 26.32 -9.94 -4.68
C LYS A 136 25.72 -8.66 -4.13
N LEU A 137 25.80 -7.61 -4.94
CA LEU A 137 25.11 -6.36 -4.67
C LEU A 137 23.62 -6.55 -4.95
N LYS A 138 22.76 -6.40 -3.93
CA LYS A 138 21.30 -6.53 -4.04
C LYS A 138 20.63 -5.22 -3.62
N PRO A 139 19.58 -4.79 -4.34
CA PRO A 139 18.77 -3.67 -3.87
C PRO A 139 18.18 -4.02 -2.50
N PHE A 140 18.03 -3.00 -1.65
CA PHE A 140 17.37 -3.21 -0.36
C PHE A 140 15.91 -3.59 -0.60
N ASN A 141 15.47 -4.70 0.00
CA ASN A 141 14.13 -5.25 -0.16
C ASN A 141 13.67 -5.90 1.14
N LEU A 142 12.50 -5.49 1.63
CA LEU A 142 11.86 -6.08 2.82
C LEU A 142 10.85 -7.17 2.44
N SER A 143 10.52 -7.32 1.17
CA SER A 143 9.57 -8.33 0.70
C SER A 143 10.22 -9.71 0.56
N GLY A 144 9.39 -10.73 0.59
CA GLY A 144 9.85 -12.11 0.39
C GLY A 144 8.74 -13.12 0.59
N PRO A 145 9.05 -14.40 0.38
CA PRO A 145 8.12 -15.47 0.64
C PRO A 145 7.86 -15.60 2.15
N ILE A 146 6.67 -16.07 2.49
CA ILE A 146 6.19 -16.28 3.86
C ILE A 146 5.61 -17.69 4.00
N ASP A 147 5.56 -18.20 5.22
CA ASP A 147 4.90 -19.47 5.52
C ASP A 147 3.39 -19.27 5.70
N ILE A 148 2.59 -19.69 4.73
CA ILE A 148 1.13 -19.59 4.78
C ILE A 148 0.46 -20.54 5.78
N LYS A 149 1.21 -21.47 6.40
CA LYS A 149 0.69 -22.39 7.42
C LYS A 149 0.70 -21.77 8.82
N THR A 150 1.62 -20.84 9.05
CA THR A 150 1.79 -20.14 10.32
C THR A 150 1.06 -18.80 10.31
N SER A 151 0.53 -18.36 11.45
CA SER A 151 -0.10 -17.05 11.58
C SER A 151 0.84 -15.91 11.14
N PHE A 152 0.31 -14.95 10.38
CA PHE A 152 1.07 -13.79 9.91
C PHE A 152 1.49 -12.87 11.05
N TYR A 153 0.81 -12.92 12.18
CA TYR A 153 1.16 -12.19 13.39
C TYR A 153 2.43 -12.70 14.06
N ASN A 154 2.77 -13.99 13.83
CA ASN A 154 3.92 -14.66 14.45
C ASN A 154 5.13 -14.81 13.50
N GLN A 155 5.11 -14.14 12.36
CA GLN A 155 6.17 -14.18 11.35
C GLN A 155 6.82 -12.80 11.17
N PRO A 156 8.08 -12.74 10.69
CA PRO A 156 8.66 -11.47 10.24
C PRO A 156 7.81 -10.78 9.18
N TRP A 157 7.75 -9.44 9.20
CA TRP A 157 7.09 -8.67 8.16
C TRP A 157 7.83 -8.78 6.84
N LYS A 158 7.25 -9.50 5.88
CA LYS A 158 7.79 -9.70 4.52
C LYS A 158 6.78 -9.39 3.42
N THR A 159 5.59 -8.95 3.77
CA THR A 159 4.56 -8.51 2.83
C THR A 159 4.61 -7.01 2.65
N SER A 160 5.77 -6.52 2.21
CA SER A 160 5.99 -5.10 1.97
C SER A 160 5.47 -4.67 0.58
N HIS A 161 5.95 -3.55 0.05
CA HIS A 161 5.44 -3.00 -1.22
C HIS A 161 5.92 -3.84 -2.44
N LEU A 162 5.26 -3.88 -3.60
CA LEU A 162 3.91 -3.39 -3.84
C LEU A 162 2.90 -4.32 -3.16
N LYS A 163 1.85 -3.78 -2.58
CA LYS A 163 0.78 -4.55 -1.97
C LYS A 163 -0.52 -4.31 -2.73
N THR A 164 -1.19 -5.39 -3.11
CA THR A 164 -2.50 -5.34 -3.77
C THR A 164 -3.46 -6.34 -3.15
N PHE A 165 -4.74 -6.06 -3.18
CA PHE A 165 -5.75 -6.95 -2.61
C PHE A 165 -7.12 -6.80 -3.27
N ARG A 166 -7.92 -7.88 -3.23
CA ARG A 166 -9.33 -7.85 -3.62
C ARG A 166 -10.16 -7.13 -2.56
N VAL A 167 -10.97 -6.20 -2.98
CA VAL A 167 -11.84 -5.40 -2.08
C VAL A 167 -12.79 -6.28 -1.26
N ARG A 168 -13.35 -7.34 -1.83
CA ARG A 168 -14.24 -8.27 -1.08
C ARG A 168 -13.55 -8.99 0.07
N ASP A 169 -12.25 -9.25 -0.05
CA ASP A 169 -11.48 -9.88 1.03
C ASP A 169 -11.21 -8.89 2.18
N PHE A 170 -11.13 -7.58 1.87
CA PHE A 170 -11.05 -6.51 2.83
C PHE A 170 -12.38 -6.21 3.53
N LYS A 171 -13.48 -6.07 2.76
CA LYS A 171 -14.80 -5.70 3.28
C LYS A 171 -15.35 -6.60 4.39
N GLY A 172 -14.89 -7.84 4.44
CA GLY A 172 -15.31 -8.77 5.48
C GLY A 172 -14.49 -8.75 6.76
N LEU A 173 -13.56 -7.79 6.92
CA LEU A 173 -12.76 -7.64 8.12
C LEU A 173 -13.54 -6.94 9.24
N ASN A 174 -13.32 -7.40 10.47
CA ASN A 174 -13.87 -6.74 11.64
C ASN A 174 -13.22 -5.35 11.82
N PRO A 175 -14.01 -4.26 11.89
CA PRO A 175 -13.48 -2.90 12.03
C PRO A 175 -12.57 -2.71 13.25
N LYS A 176 -12.70 -3.53 14.28
CA LYS A 176 -11.86 -3.49 15.47
C LYS A 176 -10.38 -3.78 15.14
N ASN A 177 -10.08 -4.51 14.06
CA ASN A 177 -8.70 -4.74 13.65
C ASN A 177 -7.92 -3.45 13.31
N PHE A 178 -8.64 -2.38 12.96
CA PHE A 178 -8.08 -1.10 12.53
C PHE A 178 -8.04 -0.04 13.64
N LYS A 179 -8.44 -0.43 14.86
CA LYS A 179 -8.58 0.46 16.01
C LYS A 179 -7.77 -0.04 17.18
N ASP A 180 -7.35 0.87 18.06
CA ASP A 180 -6.76 0.53 19.35
C ASP A 180 -7.82 0.05 20.38
N ASP A 181 -7.38 -0.21 21.60
CA ASP A 181 -8.25 -0.72 22.66
C ASP A 181 -9.24 0.33 23.19
N GLU A 182 -8.97 1.63 22.97
CA GLU A 182 -9.86 2.75 23.26
C GLU A 182 -10.84 3.05 22.12
N GLY A 183 -10.69 2.36 20.98
CA GLY A 183 -11.56 2.54 19.82
C GLY A 183 -11.09 3.63 18.84
N ASN A 184 -9.91 4.22 19.03
CA ASN A 184 -9.32 5.17 18.09
C ASN A 184 -8.69 4.44 16.90
N TRP A 185 -8.58 5.13 15.76
CA TRP A 185 -7.91 4.57 14.59
C TRP A 185 -6.40 4.46 14.82
N ILE A 186 -5.81 3.33 14.42
CA ILE A 186 -4.36 3.12 14.48
C ILE A 186 -3.69 4.10 13.51
N MET A 187 -2.81 4.95 14.03
CA MET A 187 -2.16 6.02 13.29
C MET A 187 -0.71 5.72 12.92
N ILE A 188 -0.12 4.68 13.51
CA ILE A 188 1.28 4.30 13.34
C ILE A 188 1.35 2.81 13.01
N ALA A 189 2.34 2.37 12.24
CA ALA A 189 2.43 1.01 11.68
C ALA A 189 1.19 0.61 10.86
N CYS A 190 0.61 1.57 10.15
CA CYS A 190 -0.62 1.44 9.37
C CYS A 190 -0.58 0.28 8.37
N ASP A 191 0.57 0.02 7.77
CA ASP A 191 0.80 -1.13 6.90
C ASP A 191 0.43 -2.46 7.57
N GLN A 192 0.91 -2.67 8.79
CA GLN A 192 0.63 -3.88 9.54
C GLN A 192 -0.81 -3.91 10.03
N ALA A 193 -1.34 -2.77 10.49
CA ALA A 193 -2.73 -2.64 10.91
C ALA A 193 -3.72 -3.01 9.79
N VAL A 194 -3.42 -2.65 8.54
CA VAL A 194 -4.29 -2.92 7.37
C VAL A 194 -4.08 -4.33 6.82
N PHE A 195 -2.82 -4.75 6.66
CA PHE A 195 -2.53 -5.97 5.91
C PHE A 195 -2.49 -7.25 6.76
N LEU A 196 -2.07 -7.21 8.02
CA LEU A 196 -2.05 -8.41 8.87
C LEU A 196 -3.43 -9.06 9.02
N PRO A 197 -4.52 -8.31 9.35
CA PRO A 197 -5.84 -8.93 9.46
C PRO A 197 -6.34 -9.51 8.14
N MET A 198 -6.02 -8.88 7.01
CA MET A 198 -6.40 -9.34 5.68
C MET A 198 -5.68 -10.63 5.30
N LEU A 199 -4.37 -10.70 5.51
CA LEU A 199 -3.55 -11.88 5.27
C LEU A 199 -3.99 -13.04 6.17
N GLU A 200 -4.21 -12.79 7.46
CA GLU A 200 -4.63 -13.82 8.42
C GLU A 200 -6.02 -14.38 8.09
N ARG A 201 -6.98 -13.50 7.77
CA ARG A 201 -8.30 -13.92 7.32
C ARG A 201 -8.25 -14.75 6.05
N ALA A 202 -7.43 -14.35 5.08
CA ALA A 202 -7.24 -15.10 3.85
C ALA A 202 -6.65 -16.48 4.13
N ARG A 203 -5.65 -16.57 5.02
CA ARG A 203 -5.06 -17.84 5.48
C ARG A 203 -6.11 -18.76 6.11
N LEU A 204 -6.89 -18.24 7.07
CA LEU A 204 -7.93 -19.00 7.77
C LEU A 204 -9.04 -19.49 6.83
N ARG A 205 -9.35 -18.71 5.80
CA ARG A 205 -10.35 -19.05 4.77
C ARG A 205 -9.78 -19.81 3.58
N LYS A 206 -8.49 -20.17 3.62
CA LYS A 206 -7.79 -20.86 2.54
C LYS A 206 -7.89 -20.14 1.19
N ARG A 207 -7.97 -18.80 1.23
CA ARG A 207 -7.89 -17.96 0.03
C ARG A 207 -6.45 -17.92 -0.46
N PRO A 208 -6.19 -17.97 -1.78
CA PRO A 208 -4.84 -17.86 -2.30
C PRO A 208 -4.18 -16.54 -1.89
N LEU A 209 -2.92 -16.62 -1.52
CA LEU A 209 -2.02 -15.52 -1.22
C LEU A 209 -0.79 -15.69 -2.12
N MET A 210 -0.31 -14.61 -2.72
CA MET A 210 0.72 -14.72 -3.74
C MET A 210 1.86 -13.73 -3.53
N TYR A 211 3.08 -14.24 -3.60
CA TYR A 211 4.30 -13.45 -3.70
C TYR A 211 4.85 -13.52 -5.12
N ILE A 212 5.13 -12.36 -5.72
CA ILE A 212 5.77 -12.26 -7.03
C ILE A 212 7.20 -11.74 -6.82
N PRO A 213 8.24 -12.54 -7.08
CA PRO A 213 9.65 -12.14 -6.90
C PRO A 213 10.13 -11.23 -8.05
N ARG A 214 9.43 -10.11 -8.25
CA ARG A 214 9.72 -9.08 -9.25
C ARG A 214 9.63 -7.71 -8.60
N VAL A 215 10.60 -6.86 -8.86
CA VAL A 215 10.60 -5.48 -8.38
C VAL A 215 9.60 -4.66 -9.19
N LEU A 216 8.43 -4.40 -8.62
CA LEU A 216 7.37 -3.59 -9.23
C LEU A 216 7.15 -2.25 -8.51
N TYR A 217 7.85 -2.01 -7.42
CA TYR A 217 7.70 -0.83 -6.59
C TYR A 217 9.06 -0.19 -6.26
N HIS A 218 9.11 1.12 -6.31
CA HIS A 218 10.24 1.91 -5.83
C HIS A 218 9.82 2.72 -4.61
N TYR A 219 10.44 2.43 -3.49
CA TYR A 219 10.29 3.18 -2.24
C TYR A 219 11.30 4.35 -2.26
N ASP A 220 10.77 5.57 -2.39
CA ASP A 220 11.60 6.79 -2.41
C ASP A 220 12.00 7.19 -0.99
N CYS A 221 12.97 6.48 -0.45
CA CYS A 221 13.56 6.79 0.84
C CYS A 221 14.66 7.84 0.63
N ASN A 222 14.33 9.11 0.74
CA ASN A 222 15.29 10.19 0.66
C ASN A 222 16.29 10.12 1.84
N VAL A 223 17.54 10.51 1.60
CA VAL A 223 18.61 10.56 2.61
C VAL A 223 18.19 11.38 3.85
N PHE A 224 17.35 12.39 3.65
CA PHE A 224 16.73 13.17 4.75
C PHE A 224 15.68 12.40 5.56
N ASN A 225 15.16 11.28 5.07
CA ASN A 225 14.25 10.41 5.80
C ASN A 225 14.98 9.34 6.62
N ARG A 226 16.33 9.27 6.56
CA ARG A 226 17.11 8.40 7.46
C ARG A 226 16.80 8.70 8.94
N ASP A 227 16.58 9.95 9.28
CA ASP A 227 16.20 10.35 10.63
C ASP A 227 14.81 9.83 11.05
N GLN A 228 13.94 9.49 10.09
CA GLN A 228 12.66 8.84 10.40
C GLN A 228 12.81 7.39 10.87
N PHE A 229 13.93 6.72 10.54
CA PHE A 229 14.22 5.36 11.00
C PHE A 229 14.97 5.30 12.32
N PHE A 230 15.49 6.43 12.79
CA PHE A 230 16.36 6.51 13.98
C PHE A 230 15.92 7.57 14.99
N ASN A 231 14.72 8.13 14.83
CA ASN A 231 14.12 9.08 15.76
C ASN A 231 12.98 8.42 16.56
N ASP A 232 12.38 9.19 17.47
CA ASP A 232 11.28 8.75 18.34
C ASP A 232 10.14 8.07 17.55
N ARG A 233 9.81 8.56 16.35
CA ARG A 233 8.79 7.97 15.49
C ARG A 233 9.13 6.54 15.04
N ALA A 234 10.40 6.19 14.89
CA ALA A 234 10.80 4.83 14.57
C ALA A 234 10.60 3.87 15.74
N TYR A 235 10.80 4.35 16.97
CA TYR A 235 10.47 3.59 18.18
C TYR A 235 8.98 3.41 18.30
N ASP A 236 8.18 4.48 18.14
CA ASP A 236 6.72 4.42 18.15
C ASP A 236 6.18 3.44 17.09
N GLN A 237 6.80 3.42 15.91
CA GLN A 237 6.41 2.50 14.83
C GLN A 237 6.70 1.04 15.21
N LYS A 238 7.85 0.78 15.84
CA LYS A 238 8.21 -0.55 16.31
C LYS A 238 7.27 -1.02 17.42
N ASP A 239 7.00 -0.19 18.39
CA ASP A 239 6.15 -0.53 19.54
C ASP A 239 4.70 -0.73 19.09
N SER A 240 4.18 0.12 18.20
CA SER A 240 2.87 -0.06 17.59
C SER A 240 2.77 -1.36 16.80
N ALA A 241 3.81 -1.72 16.03
CA ALA A 241 3.84 -2.96 15.28
C ALA A 241 3.89 -4.20 16.20
N VAL A 242 4.61 -4.12 17.32
CA VAL A 242 4.63 -5.17 18.35
C VAL A 242 3.25 -5.32 18.96
N TRP A 243 2.64 -4.23 19.41
CA TRP A 243 1.29 -4.24 20.00
C TRP A 243 0.24 -4.82 19.04
N ILE A 244 0.22 -4.40 17.75
CA ILE A 244 -0.68 -4.95 16.73
C ILE A 244 -0.53 -6.48 16.64
N ARG A 245 0.71 -6.98 16.68
CA ARG A 245 1.01 -8.40 16.57
C ARG A 245 0.61 -9.19 17.82
N GLU A 246 0.86 -8.64 19.00
CA GLU A 246 0.50 -9.27 20.28
C GLU A 246 -1.01 -9.36 20.44
N ARG A 247 -1.74 -8.33 20.04
CA ARG A 247 -3.21 -8.34 20.04
C ARG A 247 -3.78 -9.43 19.11
N GLY A 248 -3.12 -9.66 17.99
CA GLY A 248 -3.53 -10.68 17.03
C GLY A 248 -4.75 -10.29 16.18
N TYR A 249 -5.27 -11.29 15.45
CA TYR A 249 -6.42 -11.14 14.56
C TYR A 249 -7.75 -11.18 15.33
N LEU A 250 -8.60 -10.21 15.05
CA LEU A 250 -9.98 -10.16 15.57
C LEU A 250 -10.95 -10.63 14.45
N PRO A 251 -11.58 -11.81 14.60
CA PRO A 251 -12.45 -12.40 13.58
C PRO A 251 -13.74 -11.63 13.31
#